data_b818b49ad322a42dc838f670fdb4b5fb
#
_entry.id   b818b49ad322a42dc838f670fdb4b5fb
#
_cell.length_a   1.000
_cell.length_b   1.000
_cell.length_c   1.000
_cell.angle_alpha   90.00
_cell.angle_beta   90.00
_cell.angle_gamma   90.00
#
_symmetry.space_group_name_H-M   'P 1'
#
loop_
_entity.id
_entity.type
_entity.pdbx_description
1 polymer ?
#
loop_
_entity_poly.entity_id
_entity_poly.type
_entity_poly.pdbx_seq_one_letter_code
_entity_poly.pdbx_strand_id
1 'polypeptide(L)'
;MKKKLYFGRTISRKISRTKENNFIYFLKKNNISKLNLKKKLILEIGIGMGENLIYLSKKNKQKKVIGVDPFKNGMVNVSDYCIQNNIKNIYLYPFVFQKFLNRFKKLRFSIIYILFPDPWPKKKHHKRRIINENFLKQILKILMINGKVFLSTDNFNYFENVKTILKNFTKVKVKKVKKIVTIKTKYYL
;
A
#
# COMPACT_ATOMS: atom_id res chain seq x y z
N MET A 1 5.79 9.47 25.67
CA MET A 1 5.47 10.12 24.37
C MET A 1 5.00 9.09 23.34
N LYS A 2 3.81 9.27 22.73
CA LYS A 2 3.35 8.38 21.65
C LYS A 2 4.24 8.60 20.42
N LYS A 3 4.91 7.54 19.94
CA LYS A 3 5.77 7.59 18.75
C LYS A 3 4.92 7.95 17.52
N LYS A 4 5.31 9.02 16.80
CA LYS A 4 4.64 9.40 15.55
C LYS A 4 4.84 8.30 14.50
N LEU A 5 3.74 7.71 14.02
CA LEU A 5 3.77 6.55 13.12
C LEU A 5 3.79 6.92 11.62
N TYR A 6 3.55 8.19 11.29
CA TYR A 6 3.48 8.67 9.92
C TYR A 6 4.00 10.11 9.82
N PHE A 7 4.79 10.39 8.79
CA PHE A 7 5.44 11.69 8.58
C PHE A 7 5.04 12.36 7.26
N GLY A 8 4.31 11.65 6.39
CA GLY A 8 3.83 12.17 5.11
C GLY A 8 2.61 13.08 5.26
N ARG A 9 2.14 13.58 4.10
CA ARG A 9 0.96 14.43 4.01
C ARG A 9 -0.31 13.59 4.08
N THR A 10 -1.29 13.99 4.90
CA THR A 10 -2.58 13.30 5.03
C THR A 10 -3.69 13.92 4.19
N ILE A 11 -3.60 15.22 3.88
CA ILE A 11 -4.51 15.97 3.01
C ILE A 11 -3.70 16.94 2.18
N SER A 12 -4.03 17.13 0.90
CA SER A 12 -3.38 18.11 0.00
C SER A 12 -4.32 19.19 -0.53
N ARG A 13 -5.57 18.84 -0.82
CA ARG A 13 -6.59 19.74 -1.39
C ARG A 13 -7.91 19.56 -0.66
N LYS A 14 -8.73 20.61 -0.65
CA LYS A 14 -10.11 20.54 -0.14
C LYS A 14 -10.89 19.47 -0.89
N ILE A 15 -11.62 18.65 -0.16
CA ILE A 15 -12.48 17.59 -0.70
C ILE A 15 -13.91 18.12 -0.65
N SER A 16 -14.66 18.01 -1.74
CA SER A 16 -16.07 18.41 -1.76
C SER A 16 -16.89 17.48 -0.86
N ARG A 17 -17.98 18.02 -0.29
CA ARG A 17 -18.90 17.27 0.59
C ARG A 17 -19.47 16.01 -0.10
N THR A 18 -19.81 16.12 -1.38
CA THR A 18 -20.29 14.98 -2.18
C THR A 18 -19.27 13.86 -2.26
N LYS A 19 -17.99 14.16 -2.57
CA LYS A 19 -16.93 13.16 -2.62
C LYS A 19 -16.64 12.54 -1.25
N GLU A 20 -16.76 13.31 -0.19
CA GLU A 20 -16.59 12.81 1.17
C GLU A 20 -17.72 11.83 1.55
N ASN A 21 -18.97 12.15 1.21
CA ASN A 21 -20.12 11.27 1.41
C ASN A 21 -19.97 9.96 0.59
N ASN A 22 -19.57 10.06 -0.67
CA ASN A 22 -19.27 8.91 -1.51
C ASN A 22 -18.19 8.01 -0.90
N PHE A 23 -17.14 8.60 -0.33
CA PHE A 23 -16.09 7.86 0.34
C PHE A 23 -16.60 7.11 1.58
N ILE A 24 -17.39 7.75 2.42
CA ILE A 24 -18.00 7.13 3.60
C ILE A 24 -18.92 5.96 3.18
N TYR A 25 -19.75 6.16 2.18
CA TYR A 25 -20.60 5.12 1.61
C TYR A 25 -19.77 3.94 1.09
N PHE A 26 -18.70 4.22 0.33
CA PHE A 26 -17.81 3.20 -0.20
C PHE A 26 -17.16 2.36 0.89
N LEU A 27 -16.67 2.97 1.96
CA LEU A 27 -16.05 2.25 3.10
C LEU A 27 -17.07 1.35 3.82
N LYS A 28 -18.31 1.78 3.96
CA LYS A 28 -19.37 0.97 4.57
C LYS A 28 -19.71 -0.25 3.70
N LYS A 29 -19.84 -0.05 2.38
CA LYS A 29 -20.16 -1.09 1.40
C LYS A 29 -19.01 -2.08 1.23
N ASN A 30 -17.78 -1.59 1.09
CA ASN A 30 -16.56 -2.38 0.85
C ASN A 30 -15.76 -2.55 2.17
N ASN A 31 -16.42 -3.10 3.19
CA ASN A 31 -15.81 -3.26 4.51
C ASN A 31 -14.84 -4.45 4.54
N ILE A 32 -13.57 -4.17 4.90
CA ILE A 32 -12.50 -5.18 5.01
C ILE A 32 -12.85 -6.29 6.01
N SER A 33 -13.56 -5.97 7.09
CA SER A 33 -13.96 -6.97 8.10
C SER A 33 -14.95 -8.03 7.57
N LYS A 34 -15.60 -7.74 6.43
CA LYS A 34 -16.55 -8.64 5.76
C LYS A 34 -15.93 -9.38 4.56
N LEU A 35 -14.59 -9.34 4.42
CA LEU A 35 -13.90 -9.99 3.32
C LEU A 35 -14.06 -11.52 3.37
N ASN A 36 -14.43 -12.11 2.23
CA ASN A 36 -14.33 -13.56 2.06
C ASN A 36 -12.86 -13.97 1.88
N LEU A 37 -12.30 -14.61 2.89
CA LEU A 37 -10.89 -15.02 2.95
C LEU A 37 -10.53 -16.19 2.02
N LYS A 38 -11.50 -16.84 1.38
CA LYS A 38 -11.26 -17.89 0.36
C LYS A 38 -10.61 -17.30 -0.91
N LYS A 39 -10.75 -16.00 -1.17
CA LYS A 39 -10.14 -15.34 -2.33
C LYS A 39 -8.73 -14.85 -2.02
N LYS A 40 -7.81 -14.96 -3.00
CA LYS A 40 -6.45 -14.42 -2.89
C LYS A 40 -6.51 -12.90 -2.74
N LEU A 41 -5.71 -12.36 -1.80
CA LEU A 41 -5.64 -10.95 -1.50
C LEU A 41 -4.36 -10.34 -2.08
N ILE A 42 -4.49 -9.11 -2.60
CA ILE A 42 -3.37 -8.23 -2.97
C ILE A 42 -3.41 -7.03 -2.03
N LEU A 43 -2.26 -6.58 -1.55
CA LEU A 43 -2.11 -5.40 -0.72
C LEU A 43 -1.24 -4.36 -1.44
N GLU A 44 -1.64 -3.10 -1.41
CA GLU A 44 -0.78 -1.96 -1.74
C GLU A 44 -0.67 -1.05 -0.52
N ILE A 45 0.56 -0.78 -0.10
CA ILE A 45 0.89 0.08 1.04
C ILE A 45 1.43 1.40 0.50
N GLY A 46 0.76 2.51 0.81
CA GLY A 46 1.08 3.82 0.24
C GLY A 46 0.53 3.97 -1.18
N ILE A 47 -0.80 4.01 -1.32
CA ILE A 47 -1.44 4.05 -2.65
C ILE A 47 -1.30 5.40 -3.37
N GLY A 48 -0.91 6.47 -2.68
CA GLY A 48 -0.85 7.81 -3.24
C GLY A 48 -2.20 8.24 -3.82
N MET A 49 -2.27 8.58 -5.10
CA MET A 49 -3.53 8.92 -5.80
C MET A 49 -4.31 7.68 -6.27
N GLY A 50 -3.76 6.47 -6.12
CA GLY A 50 -4.45 5.21 -6.33
C GLY A 50 -4.43 4.64 -7.74
N GLU A 51 -3.65 5.22 -8.66
CA GLU A 51 -3.59 4.77 -10.06
C GLU A 51 -3.20 3.29 -10.15
N ASN A 52 -2.16 2.88 -9.40
CA ASN A 52 -1.73 1.49 -9.42
C ASN A 52 -2.76 0.55 -8.78
N LEU A 53 -3.40 0.96 -7.68
CA LEU A 53 -4.45 0.16 -7.03
C LEU A 53 -5.61 -0.13 -7.99
N ILE A 54 -6.06 0.88 -8.74
CA ILE A 54 -7.10 0.76 -9.78
C ILE A 54 -6.63 -0.19 -10.89
N TYR A 55 -5.40 -0.03 -11.37
CA TYR A 55 -4.81 -0.92 -12.38
C TYR A 55 -4.79 -2.38 -11.90
N LEU A 56 -4.30 -2.63 -10.68
CA LEU A 56 -4.24 -3.97 -10.09
C LEU A 56 -5.62 -4.61 -9.99
N SER A 57 -6.65 -3.85 -9.64
CA SER A 57 -8.01 -4.35 -9.54
C SER A 57 -8.57 -4.80 -10.89
N LYS A 58 -8.33 -4.01 -11.94
CA LYS A 58 -8.76 -4.32 -13.32
C LYS A 58 -8.07 -5.58 -13.86
N LYS A 59 -6.78 -5.74 -13.58
CA LYS A 59 -5.98 -6.92 -14.01
C LYS A 59 -6.27 -8.18 -13.18
N ASN A 60 -6.81 -8.04 -11.98
CA ASN A 60 -7.02 -9.14 -11.06
C ASN A 60 -8.49 -9.25 -10.60
N LYS A 61 -9.44 -9.29 -11.53
CA LYS A 61 -10.90 -9.29 -11.24
C LYS A 61 -11.33 -10.37 -10.23
N GLN A 62 -10.65 -11.52 -10.20
CA GLN A 62 -10.95 -12.63 -9.29
C GLN A 62 -10.33 -12.46 -7.89
N LYS A 63 -9.39 -11.52 -7.71
CA LYS A 63 -8.74 -11.24 -6.43
C LYS A 63 -9.37 -10.02 -5.77
N LYS A 64 -9.19 -9.89 -4.45
CA LYS A 64 -9.51 -8.68 -3.72
C LYS A 64 -8.24 -7.85 -3.55
N VAL A 65 -8.34 -6.55 -3.82
CA VAL A 65 -7.21 -5.62 -3.76
C VAL A 65 -7.46 -4.63 -2.62
N ILE A 66 -6.53 -4.58 -1.67
CA ILE A 66 -6.63 -3.72 -0.49
C ILE A 66 -5.60 -2.61 -0.61
N GLY A 67 -6.05 -1.37 -0.50
CA GLY A 67 -5.19 -0.18 -0.42
C GLY A 67 -5.13 0.36 1.00
N VAL A 68 -3.91 0.62 1.49
CA VAL A 68 -3.66 1.18 2.82
C VAL A 68 -2.87 2.46 2.70
N ASP A 69 -3.45 3.60 3.07
CA ASP A 69 -2.78 4.91 3.05
C ASP A 69 -3.54 5.89 3.97
N PRO A 70 -2.88 6.72 4.77
CA PRO A 70 -3.52 7.82 5.49
C PRO A 70 -3.81 9.05 4.60
N PHE A 71 -3.39 9.08 3.34
CA PHE A 71 -3.59 10.19 2.42
C PHE A 71 -5.05 10.23 1.90
N LYS A 72 -5.86 11.07 2.53
CA LYS A 72 -7.32 11.13 2.31
C LYS A 72 -7.71 11.43 0.85
N ASN A 73 -7.00 12.33 0.17
CA ASN A 73 -7.32 12.69 -1.22
C ASN A 73 -7.22 11.50 -2.17
N GLY A 74 -6.20 10.66 -2.02
CA GLY A 74 -6.06 9.44 -2.82
C GLY A 74 -7.16 8.42 -2.52
N MET A 75 -7.48 8.21 -1.24
CA MET A 75 -8.57 7.33 -0.83
C MET A 75 -9.92 7.75 -1.42
N VAL A 76 -10.23 9.05 -1.37
CA VAL A 76 -11.44 9.62 -1.95
C VAL A 76 -11.45 9.48 -3.48
N ASN A 77 -10.31 9.74 -4.15
CA ASN A 77 -10.18 9.58 -5.59
C ASN A 77 -10.48 8.13 -6.04
N VAL A 78 -9.89 7.15 -5.34
CA VAL A 78 -10.15 5.72 -5.65
C VAL A 78 -11.59 5.34 -5.40
N SER A 79 -12.21 5.77 -4.29
CA SER A 79 -13.61 5.44 -3.98
C SER A 79 -14.58 6.01 -5.01
N ASP A 80 -14.37 7.27 -5.40
CA ASP A 80 -15.17 7.96 -6.41
C ASP A 80 -15.07 7.24 -7.77
N TYR A 81 -13.83 6.90 -8.19
CA TYR A 81 -13.60 6.11 -9.40
C TYR A 81 -14.29 4.74 -9.35
N CYS A 82 -14.22 4.04 -8.21
CA CYS A 82 -14.86 2.73 -8.05
C CYS A 82 -16.37 2.79 -8.14
N ILE A 83 -16.99 3.83 -7.60
CA ILE A 83 -18.44 4.05 -7.68
C ILE A 83 -18.84 4.30 -9.13
N GLN A 84 -18.16 5.24 -9.81
CA GLN A 84 -18.46 5.61 -11.21
C GLN A 84 -18.28 4.45 -12.20
N ASN A 85 -17.31 3.56 -11.93
CA ASN A 85 -16.96 2.44 -12.84
C ASN A 85 -17.43 1.07 -12.33
N ASN A 86 -18.30 1.02 -11.32
CA ASN A 86 -18.84 -0.21 -10.71
C ASN A 86 -17.75 -1.25 -10.32
N ILE A 87 -16.61 -0.79 -9.81
CA ILE A 87 -15.52 -1.66 -9.35
C ILE A 87 -15.82 -2.20 -7.95
N LYS A 88 -15.91 -3.52 -7.79
CA LYS A 88 -16.35 -4.20 -6.56
C LYS A 88 -15.25 -4.94 -5.81
N ASN A 89 -14.03 -5.01 -6.33
CA ASN A 89 -12.95 -5.79 -5.76
C ASN A 89 -11.85 -4.96 -5.06
N ILE A 90 -12.03 -3.64 -4.92
CA ILE A 90 -11.16 -2.75 -4.14
C ILE A 90 -11.74 -2.55 -2.73
N TYR A 91 -10.83 -2.54 -1.76
CA TYR A 91 -11.09 -2.25 -0.35
C TYR A 91 -10.08 -1.23 0.14
N LEU A 92 -10.49 -0.25 0.92
CA LEU A 92 -9.64 0.86 1.37
C LEU A 92 -9.54 0.90 2.89
N TYR A 93 -8.34 1.18 3.38
CA TYR A 93 -8.07 1.43 4.79
C TYR A 93 -7.37 2.79 4.96
N PRO A 94 -8.09 3.85 5.36
CA PRO A 94 -7.61 5.24 5.37
C PRO A 94 -6.79 5.59 6.61
N PHE A 95 -5.89 4.70 7.03
CA PHE A 95 -5.02 4.90 8.18
C PHE A 95 -3.63 4.32 7.90
N VAL A 96 -2.70 4.60 8.82
CA VAL A 96 -1.33 4.07 8.74
C VAL A 96 -1.31 2.54 8.79
N PHE A 97 -0.34 1.96 8.10
CA PHE A 97 -0.19 0.52 7.96
C PHE A 97 -0.10 -0.21 9.32
N GLN A 98 0.52 0.38 10.33
CA GLN A 98 0.58 -0.23 11.67
C GLN A 98 -0.81 -0.44 12.29
N LYS A 99 -1.73 0.51 12.10
CA LYS A 99 -3.12 0.34 12.56
C LYS A 99 -3.84 -0.77 11.77
N PHE A 100 -3.54 -0.89 10.48
CA PHE A 100 -4.07 -1.97 9.64
C PHE A 100 -3.63 -3.35 10.16
N LEU A 101 -2.34 -3.54 10.41
CA LEU A 101 -1.79 -4.79 10.94
C LEU A 101 -2.43 -5.19 12.28
N ASN A 102 -2.57 -4.23 13.18
CA ASN A 102 -3.15 -4.48 14.50
C ASN A 102 -4.63 -4.91 14.42
N ARG A 103 -5.37 -4.34 13.45
CA ARG A 103 -6.80 -4.63 13.27
C ARG A 103 -7.06 -5.93 12.51
N PHE A 104 -6.23 -6.26 11.51
CA PHE A 104 -6.48 -7.35 10.57
C PHE A 104 -5.39 -8.44 10.63
N LYS A 105 -5.08 -8.92 11.83
CA LYS A 105 -3.99 -9.88 12.12
C LYS A 105 -4.09 -11.20 11.34
N LYS A 106 -5.29 -11.61 10.94
CA LYS A 106 -5.56 -12.89 10.24
C LYS A 106 -5.41 -12.79 8.71
N LEU A 107 -5.35 -11.59 8.12
CA LEU A 107 -5.23 -11.45 6.67
C LEU A 107 -3.86 -11.94 6.21
N ARG A 108 -3.85 -12.63 5.07
CA ARG A 108 -2.65 -13.11 4.37
C ARG A 108 -2.73 -12.71 2.91
N PHE A 109 -1.61 -12.28 2.35
CA PHE A 109 -1.53 -11.69 1.02
C PHE A 109 -0.69 -12.55 0.09
N SER A 110 -1.19 -12.79 -1.12
CA SER A 110 -0.42 -13.45 -2.18
C SER A 110 0.59 -12.50 -2.83
N ILE A 111 0.27 -11.20 -2.87
CA ILE A 111 1.14 -10.16 -3.42
C ILE A 111 1.02 -8.90 -2.55
N ILE A 112 2.16 -8.26 -2.28
CA ILE A 112 2.22 -6.96 -1.58
C ILE A 112 3.04 -5.99 -2.44
N TYR A 113 2.50 -4.80 -2.66
CA TYR A 113 3.17 -3.70 -3.37
C TYR A 113 3.52 -2.57 -2.40
N ILE A 114 4.73 -2.04 -2.50
CA ILE A 114 5.24 -0.86 -1.80
C ILE A 114 6.02 -0.06 -2.83
N LEU A 115 5.36 0.93 -3.42
CA LEU A 115 5.88 1.64 -4.58
C LEU A 115 6.20 3.09 -4.21
N PHE A 116 7.43 3.51 -4.51
CA PHE A 116 7.91 4.87 -4.35
C PHE A 116 7.60 5.50 -2.98
N PRO A 117 7.90 4.81 -1.86
CA PRO A 117 7.73 5.39 -0.54
C PRO A 117 8.64 6.59 -0.36
N ASP A 118 8.23 7.56 0.48
CA ASP A 118 8.98 8.79 0.76
C ASP A 118 10.46 8.48 1.07
N PRO A 119 11.42 8.99 0.28
CA PRO A 119 12.83 8.62 0.39
C PRO A 119 13.56 9.28 1.56
N TRP A 120 13.02 10.41 2.09
CA TRP A 120 13.62 11.18 3.18
C TRP A 120 15.14 11.38 2.97
N PRO A 121 15.59 12.19 1.98
CA PRO A 121 16.99 12.21 1.52
C PRO A 121 17.98 12.69 2.60
N LYS A 122 17.57 13.58 3.51
CA LYS A 122 18.43 14.07 4.59
C LYS A 122 18.71 12.98 5.63
N LYS A 123 19.99 12.70 5.97
CA LYS A 123 20.41 11.64 6.93
C LYS A 123 19.60 11.65 8.23
N LYS A 124 19.38 12.83 8.86
CA LYS A 124 18.57 12.96 10.08
C LYS A 124 17.12 12.50 9.94
N HIS A 125 16.61 12.37 8.72
CA HIS A 125 15.25 11.91 8.41
C HIS A 125 15.17 10.43 8.02
N HIS A 126 16.26 9.70 7.84
CA HIS A 126 16.24 8.28 7.44
C HIS A 126 15.40 7.41 8.39
N LYS A 127 15.33 7.76 9.68
CA LYS A 127 14.46 7.10 10.68
C LYS A 127 12.96 7.20 10.37
N ARG A 128 12.56 8.03 9.39
CA ARG A 128 11.17 8.19 8.92
C ARG A 128 10.84 7.24 7.75
N ARG A 129 11.85 6.64 7.13
CA ARG A 129 11.66 5.67 6.04
C ARG A 129 10.81 4.51 6.51
N ILE A 130 9.78 4.18 5.71
CA ILE A 130 8.87 3.09 6.08
C ILE A 130 9.57 1.73 6.00
N ILE A 131 10.43 1.52 4.98
CA ILE A 131 11.12 0.25 4.80
C ILE A 131 12.32 0.21 5.74
N ASN A 132 12.18 -0.58 6.79
CA ASN A 132 13.22 -0.94 7.75
C ASN A 132 13.06 -2.41 8.14
N GLU A 133 13.98 -2.96 8.90
CA GLU A 133 13.99 -4.39 9.24
C GLU A 133 12.70 -4.83 9.94
N ASN A 134 12.22 -4.06 10.92
CA ASN A 134 11.00 -4.39 11.64
C ASN A 134 9.76 -4.38 10.72
N PHE A 135 9.68 -3.39 9.81
CA PHE A 135 8.61 -3.34 8.81
C PHE A 135 8.64 -4.57 7.89
N LEU A 136 9.82 -4.97 7.39
CA LEU A 136 9.95 -6.16 6.55
C LEU A 136 9.59 -7.45 7.31
N LYS A 137 9.98 -7.58 8.58
CA LYS A 137 9.53 -8.69 9.44
C LYS A 137 8.00 -8.75 9.54
N GLN A 138 7.34 -7.59 9.65
CA GLN A 138 5.88 -7.52 9.69
C GLN A 138 5.24 -7.89 8.34
N ILE A 139 5.83 -7.44 7.23
CA ILE A 139 5.40 -7.81 5.87
C ILE A 139 5.46 -9.32 5.67
N LEU A 140 6.55 -9.96 6.07
CA LEU A 140 6.71 -11.41 5.92
C LEU A 140 5.69 -12.20 6.77
N LYS A 141 5.29 -11.70 7.94
CA LYS A 141 4.25 -12.34 8.76
C LYS A 141 2.87 -12.38 8.11
N ILE A 142 2.57 -11.44 7.23
CA ILE A 142 1.29 -11.36 6.52
C ILE A 142 1.36 -11.86 5.07
N LEU A 143 2.55 -12.22 4.60
CA LEU A 143 2.75 -12.79 3.27
C LEU A 143 2.40 -14.28 3.30
N MET A 144 1.70 -14.75 2.28
CA MET A 144 1.43 -16.18 2.08
C MET A 144 2.72 -16.93 1.71
N ILE A 145 2.75 -18.25 1.91
CA ILE A 145 3.78 -19.10 1.36
C ILE A 145 3.79 -18.93 -0.17
N ASN A 146 4.98 -18.78 -0.75
CA ASN A 146 5.17 -18.43 -2.18
C ASN A 146 4.59 -17.07 -2.59
N GLY A 147 4.19 -16.22 -1.64
CA GLY A 147 3.77 -14.85 -1.91
C GLY A 147 4.93 -13.99 -2.41
N LYS A 148 4.59 -12.86 -3.05
CA LYS A 148 5.57 -11.94 -3.63
C LYS A 148 5.43 -10.55 -3.01
N VAL A 149 6.58 -9.89 -2.75
CA VAL A 149 6.62 -8.48 -2.35
C VAL A 149 7.35 -7.70 -3.44
N PHE A 150 6.71 -6.66 -3.96
CA PHE A 150 7.30 -5.74 -4.91
C PHE A 150 7.63 -4.42 -4.21
N LEU A 151 8.93 -4.09 -4.20
CA LEU A 151 9.48 -2.85 -3.66
C LEU A 151 10.05 -2.02 -4.81
N SER A 152 9.70 -0.75 -4.89
CA SER A 152 10.25 0.18 -5.88
C SER A 152 10.57 1.52 -5.22
N THR A 153 11.67 2.15 -5.62
CA THR A 153 12.04 3.52 -5.23
C THR A 153 12.85 4.14 -6.36
N ASP A 154 12.67 5.43 -6.58
CA ASP A 154 13.42 6.28 -7.50
C ASP A 154 14.69 6.88 -6.84
N ASN A 155 14.87 6.69 -5.55
CA ASN A 155 16.01 7.22 -4.80
C ASN A 155 17.09 6.14 -4.62
N PHE A 156 18.25 6.34 -5.24
CA PHE A 156 19.38 5.40 -5.20
C PHE A 156 19.85 5.09 -3.78
N ASN A 157 20.00 6.10 -2.92
CA ASN A 157 20.43 5.89 -1.53
C ASN A 157 19.43 5.04 -0.74
N TYR A 158 18.14 5.24 -0.98
CA TYR A 158 17.11 4.42 -0.34
C TYR A 158 17.13 2.99 -0.88
N PHE A 159 17.34 2.81 -2.19
CA PHE A 159 17.50 1.49 -2.80
C PHE A 159 18.67 0.70 -2.17
N GLU A 160 19.86 1.28 -2.07
CA GLU A 160 21.01 0.61 -1.45
C GLU A 160 20.78 0.31 0.03
N ASN A 161 20.11 1.21 0.77
CA ASN A 161 19.71 0.95 2.15
C ASN A 161 18.77 -0.25 2.26
N VAL A 162 17.74 -0.33 1.42
CA VAL A 162 16.81 -1.48 1.39
C VAL A 162 17.53 -2.77 1.03
N LYS A 163 18.43 -2.74 0.05
CA LYS A 163 19.25 -3.89 -0.35
C LYS A 163 20.12 -4.39 0.80
N THR A 164 20.72 -3.48 1.58
CA THR A 164 21.51 -3.83 2.77
C THR A 164 20.63 -4.51 3.84
N ILE A 165 19.44 -3.98 4.12
CA ILE A 165 18.50 -4.57 5.07
C ILE A 165 18.08 -5.98 4.61
N LEU A 166 17.83 -6.16 3.31
CA LEU A 166 17.39 -7.45 2.76
C LEU A 166 18.41 -8.57 2.90
N LYS A 167 19.72 -8.27 3.02
CA LYS A 167 20.77 -9.28 3.30
C LYS A 167 20.52 -10.04 4.61
N ASN A 168 19.85 -9.44 5.59
CA ASN A 168 19.52 -10.06 6.87
C ASN A 168 18.37 -11.08 6.76
N PHE A 169 17.73 -11.22 5.60
CA PHE A 169 16.59 -12.09 5.38
C PHE A 169 16.96 -13.31 4.53
N THR A 170 17.77 -14.23 5.09
CA THR A 170 18.32 -15.40 4.38
C THR A 170 17.28 -16.38 3.83
N LYS A 171 16.09 -16.43 4.44
CA LYS A 171 14.96 -17.28 4.00
C LYS A 171 14.14 -16.69 2.85
N VAL A 172 14.51 -15.51 2.34
CA VAL A 172 13.78 -14.79 1.30
C VAL A 172 14.61 -14.74 0.03
N LYS A 173 14.05 -15.22 -1.10
CA LYS A 173 14.70 -15.06 -2.39
C LYS A 173 14.50 -13.65 -2.90
N VAL A 174 15.57 -12.87 -2.98
CA VAL A 174 15.57 -11.48 -3.48
C VAL A 174 16.05 -11.46 -4.93
N LYS A 175 15.28 -10.77 -5.79
CA LYS A 175 15.67 -10.54 -7.19
C LYS A 175 15.54 -9.06 -7.53
N LYS A 176 16.59 -8.47 -8.13
CA LYS A 176 16.49 -7.18 -8.79
C LYS A 176 15.78 -7.39 -10.14
N VAL A 177 14.75 -6.60 -10.42
CA VAL A 177 14.04 -6.63 -11.69
C VAL A 177 14.14 -5.28 -12.37
N LYS A 178 14.27 -5.25 -13.70
CA LYS A 178 14.36 -4.01 -14.48
C LYS A 178 13.05 -3.23 -14.46
N LYS A 179 11.91 -3.94 -14.37
CA LYS A 179 10.58 -3.36 -14.41
C LYS A 179 9.62 -4.16 -13.55
N ILE A 180 8.84 -3.49 -12.73
CA ILE A 180 7.65 -4.06 -12.08
C ILE A 180 6.47 -3.85 -13.02
N VAL A 181 5.66 -4.89 -13.25
CA VAL A 181 4.45 -4.78 -14.08
C VAL A 181 3.38 -4.01 -13.29
N THR A 182 3.40 -2.71 -13.45
CA THR A 182 2.47 -1.74 -12.86
C THR A 182 2.11 -0.70 -13.91
N ILE A 183 1.18 0.18 -13.60
CA ILE A 183 0.93 1.37 -14.44
C ILE A 183 2.10 2.35 -14.28
N LYS A 184 2.45 3.06 -15.34
CA LYS A 184 3.33 4.23 -15.23
C LYS A 184 2.61 5.28 -14.39
N THR A 185 3.08 5.56 -13.19
CA THR A 185 2.65 6.69 -12.38
C THR A 185 3.55 7.88 -12.67
N LYS A 186 3.21 9.07 -12.19
CA LYS A 186 4.06 10.27 -12.29
C LYS A 186 5.48 10.12 -11.67
N TYR A 187 5.72 9.07 -10.93
CA TYR A 187 7.02 8.72 -10.32
C TYR A 187 7.78 7.66 -11.12
N TYR A 188 7.23 7.24 -12.27
CA TYR A 188 7.84 6.30 -13.18
C TYR A 188 8.50 7.11 -14.30
N LEU A 189 9.77 7.47 -14.13
CA LEU A 189 10.62 8.04 -15.17
C LEU A 189 11.30 6.93 -15.94
#